data_50c5258efd752178d7c1de883a3376ad
#
_entry.id   50c5258efd752178d7c1de883a3376ad
#
_cell.length_a   1.000
_cell.length_b   1.000
_cell.length_c   1.000
_cell.angle_alpha   90.00
_cell.angle_beta   90.00
_cell.angle_gamma   90.00
#
_symmetry.space_group_name_H-M   'P 1'
#
loop_
_entity.id
_entity.type
_entity.pdbx_description
1 polymer ?
#
loop_
_entity_poly.entity_id
_entity_poly.type
_entity_poly.pdbx_seq_one_letter_code
_entity_poly.pdbx_strand_id
1 'polypeptide(L)'
;MSSQNSTVVISPVHNVIGALRLPGDKSISHRYAMLGALAGGQTRLENFSTGADCASTLSCVEALGVSVTRDDRGRVLIERQDAAALQAPTGPLDCGNSGSTMRMLAGILAGQPFTTELTGDESLSRRPMARVIAPLREMGAVIESKEGRPPLRITGGPLRGLDYRMPVASAQVKSAVLFAGLFASGETWVEEPVPTRDHSEIALRAFGAELSRDRNRIGIRGGQQLRGIDASVPGDMSSAAFFLCAAALFPQSNLVIDEVSLNPTRAVLLDVLASMGARTAVLRVEERHGELAGTLRLQPPAVLRGGVIAGAQSAALIDELPVMAAIAPYTEQGIEIRDARELRVKESDRIAAVAANLRALGVTVEEREDGMLIPGRQRVRGGEVDSLGDHRIAMAFSVAALRADAEVRIHGADSARISYPEFFTHLSQVVER
;
A
#
# COMPACT_ATOMS: atom_id res chain seq x y z
N MET A 1 -8.97 -25.40 3.55
CA MET A 1 -9.72 -25.02 4.77
C MET A 1 -10.62 -23.87 4.41
N SER A 2 -11.95 -24.04 4.47
CA SER A 2 -12.91 -22.98 4.17
C SER A 2 -12.68 -21.85 5.18
N SER A 3 -12.32 -20.66 4.70
CA SER A 3 -12.32 -19.45 5.52
C SER A 3 -13.74 -19.25 6.05
N GLN A 4 -13.96 -19.48 7.34
CA GLN A 4 -15.17 -18.97 8.00
C GLN A 4 -15.08 -17.45 7.82
N ASN A 5 -15.97 -16.87 7.01
CA ASN A 5 -16.11 -15.45 6.84
C ASN A 5 -16.30 -14.83 8.24
N SER A 6 -15.26 -14.24 8.80
CA SER A 6 -15.35 -13.59 10.10
C SER A 6 -16.24 -12.36 9.97
N THR A 7 -17.22 -12.25 10.84
CA THR A 7 -18.08 -11.08 10.92
C THR A 7 -17.69 -10.25 12.14
N VAL A 8 -17.47 -8.96 11.95
CA VAL A 8 -17.27 -7.99 13.03
C VAL A 8 -18.47 -7.07 13.08
N VAL A 9 -18.96 -6.81 14.29
CA VAL A 9 -20.05 -5.85 14.52
C VAL A 9 -19.46 -4.56 15.08
N ILE A 10 -19.75 -3.46 14.41
CA ILE A 10 -19.34 -2.12 14.83
C ILE A 10 -20.58 -1.37 15.28
N SER A 11 -20.61 -0.95 16.54
CA SER A 11 -21.65 -0.08 17.10
C SER A 11 -21.25 1.39 16.92
N PRO A 12 -22.23 2.30 16.78
CA PRO A 12 -21.99 3.75 16.77
C PRO A 12 -21.25 4.21 18.03
N VAL A 13 -20.46 5.28 17.88
CA VAL A 13 -19.65 5.84 18.97
C VAL A 13 -19.88 7.36 19.09
N HIS A 14 -19.37 7.96 20.15
CA HIS A 14 -19.50 9.39 20.39
C HIS A 14 -18.29 10.18 19.90
N ASN A 15 -17.10 9.63 20.04
CA ASN A 15 -15.84 10.29 19.67
C ASN A 15 -14.75 9.29 19.29
N VAL A 16 -13.65 9.85 18.74
CA VAL A 16 -12.39 9.15 18.51
C VAL A 16 -11.28 9.91 19.25
N ILE A 17 -10.81 9.35 20.37
CA ILE A 17 -9.86 10.00 21.28
C ILE A 17 -8.73 9.03 21.61
N GLY A 18 -7.49 9.52 21.59
CA GLY A 18 -6.34 8.72 22.02
C GLY A 18 -5.08 8.98 21.21
N ALA A 19 -4.13 8.08 21.40
CA ALA A 19 -2.87 8.08 20.66
C ALA A 19 -2.60 6.68 20.11
N LEU A 20 -2.12 6.62 18.88
CA LEU A 20 -1.77 5.38 18.19
C LEU A 20 -0.35 5.44 17.64
N ARG A 21 0.33 4.33 17.73
CA ARG A 21 1.50 4.03 16.90
C ARG A 21 1.12 2.92 15.94
N LEU A 22 1.24 3.19 14.65
CA LEU A 22 0.80 2.28 13.60
C LEU A 22 1.92 1.32 13.20
N PRO A 23 1.57 0.12 12.70
CA PRO A 23 2.54 -0.73 12.02
C PRO A 23 3.23 0.01 10.88
N GLY A 24 4.44 -0.39 10.59
CA GLY A 24 5.25 0.23 9.55
C GLY A 24 4.61 0.21 8.17
N ASP A 25 4.91 1.24 7.38
CA ASP A 25 4.39 1.38 6.02
C ASP A 25 4.67 0.13 5.18
N LYS A 26 3.59 -0.45 4.63
CA LYS A 26 3.64 -1.65 3.81
C LYS A 26 4.56 -1.48 2.61
N SER A 27 4.47 -0.34 1.93
CA SER A 27 5.23 -0.06 0.71
C SER A 27 6.73 0.08 0.97
N ILE A 28 7.13 0.68 2.10
CA ILE A 28 8.51 0.79 2.55
C ILE A 28 9.01 -0.57 3.00
N SER A 29 8.23 -1.32 3.79
CA SER A 29 8.58 -2.64 4.30
C SER A 29 8.92 -3.63 3.18
N HIS A 30 8.09 -3.71 2.13
CA HIS A 30 8.39 -4.53 0.96
C HIS A 30 9.74 -4.21 0.34
N ARG A 31 10.02 -2.92 0.16
CA ARG A 31 11.24 -2.44 -0.49
C ARG A 31 12.47 -2.71 0.35
N TYR A 32 12.38 -2.44 1.64
CA TYR A 32 13.48 -2.68 2.56
C TYR A 32 13.79 -4.18 2.68
N ALA A 33 12.77 -5.05 2.69
CA ALA A 33 12.98 -6.50 2.68
C ALA A 33 13.67 -6.97 1.39
N MET A 34 13.22 -6.50 0.23
CA MET A 34 13.78 -6.89 -1.06
C MET A 34 15.20 -6.35 -1.27
N LEU A 35 15.45 -5.09 -0.90
CA LEU A 35 16.79 -4.51 -1.00
C LEU A 35 17.74 -5.07 0.06
N GLY A 36 17.25 -5.37 1.26
CA GLY A 36 18.01 -6.08 2.30
C GLY A 36 18.48 -7.46 1.84
N ALA A 37 17.65 -8.15 1.05
CA ALA A 37 18.04 -9.43 0.44
C ALA A 37 19.14 -9.29 -0.63
N LEU A 38 19.29 -8.13 -1.23
CA LEU A 38 20.35 -7.84 -2.21
C LEU A 38 21.58 -7.22 -1.58
N ALA A 39 21.44 -6.64 -0.40
CA ALA A 39 22.50 -5.90 0.28
C ALA A 39 23.54 -6.84 0.90
N GLY A 40 24.79 -6.42 0.89
CA GLY A 40 25.85 -7.07 1.65
C GLY A 40 25.73 -6.75 3.15
N GLY A 41 25.97 -7.74 4.01
CA GLY A 41 25.86 -7.61 5.46
C GLY A 41 24.43 -7.77 5.98
N GLN A 42 24.18 -7.21 7.17
CA GLN A 42 22.91 -7.34 7.86
C GLN A 42 22.04 -6.08 7.67
N THR A 43 20.77 -6.28 7.33
CA THR A 43 19.72 -5.26 7.39
C THR A 43 18.84 -5.53 8.60
N ARG A 44 18.66 -4.50 9.47
CA ARG A 44 17.83 -4.58 10.67
C ARG A 44 16.68 -3.58 10.56
N LEU A 45 15.45 -4.07 10.65
CA LEU A 45 14.24 -3.26 10.44
C LEU A 45 13.37 -3.26 11.69
N GLU A 46 13.24 -2.09 12.32
CA GLU A 46 12.26 -1.84 13.37
C GLU A 46 10.91 -1.47 12.76
N ASN A 47 9.84 -1.74 13.49
CA ASN A 47 8.47 -1.43 13.08
C ASN A 47 8.13 -1.92 11.65
N PHE A 48 8.64 -3.10 11.26
CA PHE A 48 8.29 -3.71 9.97
C PHE A 48 6.80 -4.01 9.92
N SER A 49 6.16 -3.82 8.76
CA SER A 49 4.72 -4.09 8.57
C SER A 49 4.34 -5.51 8.98
N THR A 50 3.29 -5.64 9.77
CA THR A 50 2.76 -6.92 10.29
C THR A 50 1.80 -7.62 9.33
N GLY A 51 1.39 -6.94 8.25
CA GLY A 51 0.43 -7.45 7.28
C GLY A 51 0.93 -8.68 6.51
N ALA A 52 0.00 -9.57 6.15
CA ALA A 52 0.26 -10.79 5.41
C ALA A 52 1.01 -10.56 4.08
N ASP A 53 0.75 -9.44 3.41
CA ASP A 53 1.47 -9.06 2.20
C ASP A 53 2.99 -8.96 2.42
N CYS A 54 3.41 -8.34 3.53
CA CYS A 54 4.83 -8.22 3.87
C CYS A 54 5.43 -9.53 4.38
N ALA A 55 4.63 -10.36 5.07
CA ALA A 55 5.04 -11.70 5.45
C ALA A 55 5.35 -12.55 4.21
N SER A 56 4.50 -12.49 3.16
CA SER A 56 4.77 -13.17 1.88
C SER A 56 6.09 -12.70 1.25
N THR A 57 6.43 -11.41 1.34
CA THR A 57 7.72 -10.91 0.85
C THR A 57 8.89 -11.54 1.61
N LEU A 58 8.81 -11.59 2.94
CA LEU A 58 9.88 -12.20 3.75
C LEU A 58 10.04 -13.68 3.41
N SER A 59 8.93 -14.43 3.29
CA SER A 59 8.96 -15.84 2.91
C SER A 59 9.57 -16.06 1.51
N CYS A 60 9.23 -15.23 0.53
CA CYS A 60 9.84 -15.29 -0.80
C CYS A 60 11.34 -14.99 -0.75
N VAL A 61 11.77 -13.99 0.05
CA VAL A 61 13.18 -13.65 0.22
C VAL A 61 13.94 -14.79 0.90
N GLU A 62 13.35 -15.40 1.92
CA GLU A 62 13.93 -16.57 2.62
C GLU A 62 14.09 -17.78 1.67
N ALA A 63 13.09 -18.06 0.83
CA ALA A 63 13.15 -19.12 -0.17
C ALA A 63 14.24 -18.89 -1.24
N LEU A 64 14.72 -17.66 -1.40
CA LEU A 64 15.86 -17.30 -2.27
C LEU A 64 17.22 -17.43 -1.57
N GLY A 65 17.27 -18.08 -0.39
CA GLY A 65 18.49 -18.39 0.34
C GLY A 65 19.02 -17.29 1.26
N VAL A 66 18.19 -16.29 1.57
CA VAL A 66 18.53 -15.20 2.49
C VAL A 66 18.03 -15.53 3.89
N SER A 67 18.86 -15.35 4.92
CA SER A 67 18.44 -15.55 6.31
C SER A 67 17.49 -14.42 6.73
N VAL A 68 16.29 -14.80 7.18
CA VAL A 68 15.30 -13.88 7.72
C VAL A 68 14.93 -14.33 9.13
N THR A 69 15.19 -13.50 10.12
CA THR A 69 14.89 -13.80 11.52
C THR A 69 14.20 -12.63 12.20
N ARG A 70 13.64 -12.86 13.39
CA ARG A 70 13.17 -11.78 14.26
C ARG A 70 13.93 -11.86 15.58
N ASP A 71 14.38 -10.72 16.08
CA ASP A 71 15.00 -10.66 17.41
C ASP A 71 13.94 -10.54 18.51
N ASP A 72 14.43 -10.54 19.78
CA ASP A 72 13.58 -10.46 20.98
C ASP A 72 12.74 -9.18 21.07
N ARG A 73 13.07 -8.15 20.30
CA ARG A 73 12.32 -6.88 20.18
C ARG A 73 11.36 -6.88 19.00
N GLY A 74 11.25 -8.00 18.28
CA GLY A 74 10.39 -8.13 17.09
C GLY A 74 10.94 -7.45 15.83
N ARG A 75 12.22 -6.99 15.84
CA ARG A 75 12.86 -6.42 14.65
C ARG A 75 13.13 -7.52 13.65
N VAL A 76 12.89 -7.23 12.37
CA VAL A 76 13.22 -8.14 11.27
C VAL A 76 14.70 -7.98 10.93
N LEU A 77 15.43 -9.09 10.96
CA LEU A 77 16.82 -9.18 10.56
C LEU A 77 16.91 -9.93 9.25
N ILE A 78 17.53 -9.32 8.25
CA ILE A 78 17.75 -9.89 6.93
C ILE A 78 19.24 -9.94 6.70
N GLU A 79 19.79 -11.12 6.53
CA GLU A 79 21.22 -11.31 6.40
C GLU A 79 21.53 -12.23 5.23
N ARG A 80 22.35 -11.73 4.33
CA ARG A 80 22.90 -12.53 3.25
C ARG A 80 24.31 -12.98 3.65
N GLN A 81 24.48 -14.31 3.77
CA GLN A 81 25.80 -14.90 3.98
C GLN A 81 26.63 -14.74 2.70
N ASP A 82 27.65 -13.91 2.77
CA ASP A 82 28.56 -13.54 1.68
C ASP A 82 27.91 -12.76 0.51
N ALA A 83 28.75 -12.19 -0.38
CA ALA A 83 28.31 -11.56 -1.62
C ALA A 83 27.76 -12.56 -2.65
N ALA A 84 27.31 -13.74 -2.20
CA ALA A 84 26.75 -14.78 -3.05
C ALA A 84 25.47 -14.31 -3.73
N ALA A 85 25.26 -14.70 -4.96
CA ALA A 85 24.00 -14.50 -5.69
C ALA A 85 22.82 -15.11 -4.91
N LEU A 86 21.60 -14.61 -5.13
CA LEU A 86 20.40 -15.29 -4.66
C LEU A 86 20.38 -16.73 -5.17
N GLN A 87 19.80 -17.63 -4.40
CA GLN A 87 19.71 -19.05 -4.75
C GLN A 87 18.40 -19.35 -5.48
N ALA A 88 18.46 -20.28 -6.42
CA ALA A 88 17.24 -20.79 -7.05
C ALA A 88 16.35 -21.45 -5.98
N PRO A 89 15.08 -21.05 -5.86
CA PRO A 89 14.17 -21.64 -4.89
C PRO A 89 13.83 -23.08 -5.27
N THR A 90 13.51 -23.92 -4.28
CA THR A 90 13.14 -25.33 -4.50
C THR A 90 11.74 -25.55 -5.04
N GLY A 91 10.92 -24.51 -5.04
CA GLY A 91 9.53 -24.52 -5.52
C GLY A 91 9.04 -23.14 -5.92
N PRO A 92 7.77 -23.00 -6.29
CA PRO A 92 7.17 -21.70 -6.57
C PRO A 92 7.23 -20.77 -5.37
N LEU A 93 7.44 -19.49 -5.63
CA LEU A 93 7.39 -18.42 -4.62
C LEU A 93 5.93 -17.96 -4.50
N ASP A 94 5.32 -18.22 -3.35
CA ASP A 94 3.94 -17.80 -3.07
C ASP A 94 3.91 -16.36 -2.57
N CYS A 95 3.38 -15.47 -3.41
CA CYS A 95 3.17 -14.06 -3.09
C CYS A 95 1.88 -13.80 -2.28
N GLY A 96 1.08 -14.84 -1.97
CA GLY A 96 -0.21 -14.71 -1.31
C GLY A 96 -1.14 -13.75 -2.05
N ASN A 97 -1.66 -12.74 -1.37
CA ASN A 97 -2.47 -11.66 -1.96
C ASN A 97 -1.61 -10.49 -2.49
N SER A 98 -0.29 -10.52 -2.29
CA SER A 98 0.57 -9.36 -2.48
C SER A 98 0.97 -9.11 -3.94
N GLY A 99 0.22 -8.23 -4.62
CA GLY A 99 0.64 -7.69 -5.92
C GLY A 99 1.94 -6.88 -5.86
N SER A 100 2.29 -6.31 -4.71
CA SER A 100 3.56 -5.61 -4.50
C SER A 100 4.74 -6.58 -4.52
N THR A 101 4.62 -7.70 -3.79
CA THR A 101 5.64 -8.75 -3.79
C THR A 101 5.86 -9.27 -5.21
N MET A 102 4.81 -9.70 -5.87
CA MET A 102 4.92 -10.29 -7.21
C MET A 102 5.55 -9.34 -8.23
N ARG A 103 5.06 -8.10 -8.31
CA ARG A 103 5.53 -7.16 -9.32
C ARG A 103 6.97 -6.70 -9.09
N MET A 104 7.31 -6.34 -7.85
CA MET A 104 8.65 -5.82 -7.56
C MET A 104 9.70 -6.93 -7.56
N LEU A 105 9.37 -8.10 -6.99
CA LEU A 105 10.27 -9.25 -6.99
C LEU A 105 10.54 -9.77 -8.40
N ALA A 106 9.57 -9.68 -9.33
CA ALA A 106 9.78 -9.99 -10.74
C ALA A 106 10.95 -9.21 -11.35
N GLY A 107 11.14 -7.95 -10.96
CA GLY A 107 12.28 -7.14 -11.39
C GLY A 107 13.62 -7.69 -10.88
N ILE A 108 13.67 -8.13 -9.64
CA ILE A 108 14.88 -8.74 -9.05
C ILE A 108 15.19 -10.07 -9.74
N LEU A 109 14.16 -10.91 -9.88
CA LEU A 109 14.30 -12.27 -10.46
C LEU A 109 14.69 -12.23 -11.93
N ALA A 110 14.28 -11.21 -12.66
CA ALA A 110 14.69 -11.01 -14.06
C ALA A 110 16.21 -10.97 -14.24
N GLY A 111 16.95 -10.46 -13.25
CA GLY A 111 18.42 -10.39 -13.26
C GLY A 111 19.14 -11.62 -12.68
N GLN A 112 18.41 -12.66 -12.25
CA GLN A 112 19.04 -13.85 -11.62
C GLN A 112 19.31 -14.96 -12.66
N PRO A 113 20.38 -15.75 -12.49
CA PRO A 113 20.79 -16.76 -13.46
C PRO A 113 20.03 -18.10 -13.29
N PHE A 114 18.70 -18.01 -12.97
CA PHE A 114 17.85 -19.22 -12.79
C PHE A 114 16.40 -18.95 -13.19
N THR A 115 15.62 -20.01 -13.25
CA THR A 115 14.17 -19.93 -13.51
C THR A 115 13.40 -20.03 -12.19
N THR A 116 12.38 -19.16 -12.04
CA THR A 116 11.53 -19.10 -10.85
C THR A 116 10.08 -18.93 -11.26
N GLU A 117 9.15 -19.51 -10.50
CA GLU A 117 7.73 -19.30 -10.66
C GLU A 117 7.18 -18.48 -9.50
N LEU A 118 6.43 -17.40 -9.81
CA LEU A 118 5.68 -16.60 -8.85
C LEU A 118 4.21 -16.98 -8.93
N THR A 119 3.65 -17.38 -7.80
CA THR A 119 2.23 -17.72 -7.64
C THR A 119 1.56 -16.78 -6.64
N GLY A 120 0.25 -16.89 -6.49
CA GLY A 120 -0.51 -16.16 -5.50
C GLY A 120 -1.89 -16.74 -5.33
N ASP A 121 -2.67 -16.16 -4.43
CA ASP A 121 -4.03 -16.56 -4.16
C ASP A 121 -4.98 -16.29 -5.35
N GLU A 122 -6.24 -16.67 -5.19
CA GLU A 122 -7.27 -16.50 -6.23
C GLU A 122 -7.45 -15.04 -6.64
N SER A 123 -7.38 -14.09 -5.69
CA SER A 123 -7.48 -12.66 -5.97
C SER A 123 -6.27 -12.15 -6.78
N LEU A 124 -5.06 -12.48 -6.36
CA LEU A 124 -3.84 -12.06 -7.06
C LEU A 124 -3.76 -12.70 -8.46
N SER A 125 -4.22 -13.94 -8.61
CA SER A 125 -4.21 -14.66 -9.87
C SER A 125 -5.08 -14.02 -10.96
N ARG A 126 -6.02 -13.18 -10.60
CA ARG A 126 -6.87 -12.42 -11.55
C ARG A 126 -6.28 -11.07 -11.95
N ARG A 127 -5.27 -10.56 -11.22
CA ARG A 127 -4.73 -9.21 -11.45
C ARG A 127 -3.82 -9.15 -12.67
N PRO A 128 -3.86 -8.06 -13.46
CA PRO A 128 -3.02 -7.90 -14.63
C PRO A 128 -1.55 -7.69 -14.24
N MET A 129 -0.65 -8.41 -14.92
CA MET A 129 0.81 -8.32 -14.76
C MET A 129 1.50 -7.86 -16.06
N ALA A 130 0.76 -7.67 -17.14
CA ALA A 130 1.32 -7.27 -18.44
C ALA A 130 2.20 -6.02 -18.35
N ARG A 131 1.81 -5.05 -17.49
CA ARG A 131 2.56 -3.77 -17.33
C ARG A 131 3.96 -3.95 -16.75
N VAL A 132 4.22 -4.99 -15.97
CA VAL A 132 5.55 -5.30 -15.44
C VAL A 132 6.28 -6.30 -16.36
N ILE A 133 5.56 -7.20 -17.01
CA ILE A 133 6.13 -8.20 -17.93
C ILE A 133 6.78 -7.51 -19.14
N ALA A 134 6.12 -6.51 -19.73
CA ALA A 134 6.58 -5.86 -20.95
C ALA A 134 8.00 -5.26 -20.79
N PRO A 135 8.26 -4.31 -19.87
CA PRO A 135 9.59 -3.73 -19.73
C PRO A 135 10.66 -4.76 -19.33
N LEU A 136 10.35 -5.74 -18.51
CA LEU A 136 11.33 -6.76 -18.12
C LEU A 136 11.73 -7.66 -19.30
N ARG A 137 10.79 -7.97 -20.20
CA ARG A 137 11.09 -8.66 -21.46
C ARG A 137 11.97 -7.81 -22.38
N GLU A 138 11.69 -6.52 -22.47
CA GLU A 138 12.51 -5.58 -23.22
C GLU A 138 13.94 -5.50 -22.67
N MET A 139 14.13 -5.64 -21.36
CA MET A 139 15.44 -5.71 -20.72
C MET A 139 16.18 -7.05 -21.00
N GLY A 140 15.47 -8.09 -21.43
CA GLY A 140 16.06 -9.38 -21.80
C GLY A 140 15.57 -10.59 -21.01
N ALA A 141 14.71 -10.42 -20.01
CA ALA A 141 14.15 -11.55 -19.26
C ALA A 141 13.13 -12.33 -20.10
N VAL A 142 13.08 -13.65 -19.91
CA VAL A 142 12.03 -14.49 -20.49
C VAL A 142 10.95 -14.71 -19.43
N ILE A 143 9.74 -14.22 -19.68
CA ILE A 143 8.63 -14.32 -18.73
C ILE A 143 7.44 -14.97 -19.41
N GLU A 144 7.02 -16.12 -18.91
CA GLU A 144 5.79 -16.80 -19.32
C GLU A 144 4.66 -16.43 -18.32
N SER A 145 3.43 -16.32 -18.81
CA SER A 145 2.27 -15.98 -18.01
C SER A 145 0.99 -16.48 -18.67
N LYS A 146 -0.06 -16.65 -17.91
CA LYS A 146 -1.38 -16.99 -18.45
C LYS A 146 -2.12 -15.70 -18.85
N GLU A 147 -2.07 -15.34 -20.12
CA GLU A 147 -2.73 -14.13 -20.65
C GLU A 147 -2.33 -12.84 -19.90
N GLY A 148 -1.05 -12.72 -19.53
CA GLY A 148 -0.57 -11.56 -18.77
C GLY A 148 -0.98 -11.56 -17.29
N ARG A 149 -1.35 -12.71 -16.73
CA ARG A 149 -1.72 -12.91 -15.32
C ARG A 149 -0.87 -14.00 -14.69
N PRO A 150 -0.85 -14.13 -13.35
CA PRO A 150 -0.16 -15.22 -12.67
C PRO A 150 -0.72 -16.61 -13.05
N PRO A 151 0.11 -17.69 -12.93
CA PRO A 151 1.49 -17.64 -12.43
C PRO A 151 2.45 -17.00 -13.43
N LEU A 152 3.55 -16.42 -12.92
CA LEU A 152 4.63 -15.86 -13.72
C LEU A 152 5.84 -16.77 -13.63
N ARG A 153 6.24 -17.39 -14.74
CA ARG A 153 7.48 -18.14 -14.84
C ARG A 153 8.55 -17.23 -15.44
N ILE A 154 9.54 -16.89 -14.64
CA ILE A 154 10.60 -15.96 -14.98
C ILE A 154 11.90 -16.72 -15.14
N THR A 155 12.46 -16.72 -16.34
CA THR A 155 13.84 -17.14 -16.60
C THR A 155 14.66 -15.87 -16.72
N GLY A 156 15.43 -15.61 -15.67
CA GLY A 156 16.31 -14.45 -15.60
C GLY A 156 17.65 -14.71 -16.27
N GLY A 157 18.46 -13.68 -16.35
CA GLY A 157 19.78 -13.73 -16.98
C GLY A 157 20.39 -12.35 -17.16
N PRO A 158 21.35 -12.22 -18.07
CA PRO A 158 21.95 -10.93 -18.36
C PRO A 158 20.91 -9.94 -18.89
N LEU A 159 20.74 -8.82 -18.17
CA LEU A 159 19.85 -7.74 -18.57
C LEU A 159 20.62 -6.62 -19.25
N ARG A 160 19.96 -5.90 -20.15
CA ARG A 160 20.43 -4.65 -20.74
C ARG A 160 19.68 -3.46 -20.18
N GLY A 161 20.33 -2.31 -20.10
CA GLY A 161 19.68 -1.05 -19.72
C GLY A 161 18.53 -0.72 -20.68
N LEU A 162 17.54 0.01 -20.16
CA LEU A 162 16.32 0.35 -20.88
C LEU A 162 15.96 1.81 -20.60
N ASP A 163 15.58 2.55 -21.64
CA ASP A 163 14.91 3.84 -21.50
C ASP A 163 13.39 3.61 -21.61
N TYR A 164 12.74 3.50 -20.46
CA TYR A 164 11.34 3.07 -20.38
C TYR A 164 10.40 4.23 -20.07
N ARG A 165 9.57 4.57 -21.04
CA ARG A 165 8.47 5.51 -20.84
C ARG A 165 7.21 4.75 -20.43
N MET A 166 6.77 4.95 -19.17
CA MET A 166 5.58 4.26 -18.66
C MET A 166 4.31 4.77 -19.34
N PRO A 167 3.47 3.88 -19.90
CA PRO A 167 2.21 4.30 -20.51
C PRO A 167 1.17 4.74 -19.46
N VAL A 168 1.28 4.23 -18.24
CA VAL A 168 0.40 4.52 -17.10
C VAL A 168 1.25 4.63 -15.84
N ALA A 169 0.97 5.63 -15.02
CA ALA A 169 1.67 5.84 -13.75
C ALA A 169 1.51 4.63 -12.81
N SER A 170 2.62 4.05 -12.38
CA SER A 170 2.64 2.89 -11.48
C SER A 170 3.95 2.81 -10.70
N ALA A 171 3.90 3.11 -9.41
CA ALA A 171 5.07 2.99 -8.54
C ALA A 171 5.64 1.56 -8.49
N GLN A 172 4.80 0.53 -8.63
CA GLN A 172 5.24 -0.87 -8.60
C GLN A 172 6.00 -1.25 -9.88
N VAL A 173 5.54 -0.78 -11.05
CA VAL A 173 6.24 -0.99 -12.32
C VAL A 173 7.57 -0.25 -12.33
N LYS A 174 7.57 1.04 -11.90
CA LYS A 174 8.81 1.81 -11.72
C LYS A 174 9.80 1.05 -10.84
N SER A 175 9.33 0.57 -9.67
CA SER A 175 10.17 -0.21 -8.74
C SER A 175 10.75 -1.45 -9.38
N ALA A 176 9.94 -2.24 -10.10
CA ALA A 176 10.38 -3.45 -10.77
C ALA A 176 11.47 -3.18 -11.81
N VAL A 177 11.29 -2.13 -12.62
CA VAL A 177 12.28 -1.74 -13.64
C VAL A 177 13.57 -1.21 -13.02
N LEU A 178 13.49 -0.40 -11.95
CA LEU A 178 14.68 0.08 -11.22
C LEU A 178 15.43 -1.08 -10.54
N PHE A 179 14.71 -2.05 -9.95
CA PHE A 179 15.34 -3.20 -9.34
C PHE A 179 16.00 -4.12 -10.38
N ALA A 180 15.38 -4.33 -11.54
CA ALA A 180 16.00 -5.01 -12.67
C ALA A 180 17.23 -4.23 -13.18
N GLY A 181 17.16 -2.91 -13.18
CA GLY A 181 18.24 -2.01 -13.54
C GLY A 181 19.53 -2.19 -12.74
N LEU A 182 19.44 -2.65 -11.47
CA LEU A 182 20.61 -2.98 -10.65
C LEU A 182 21.49 -4.08 -11.29
N PHE A 183 20.89 -4.98 -12.08
CA PHE A 183 21.56 -6.12 -12.72
C PHE A 183 21.85 -5.87 -14.20
N ALA A 184 21.36 -4.77 -14.76
CA ALA A 184 21.48 -4.51 -16.19
C ALA A 184 22.89 -4.03 -16.58
N SER A 185 23.32 -4.33 -17.80
CA SER A 185 24.48 -3.70 -18.40
C SER A 185 24.10 -2.29 -18.86
N GLY A 186 24.80 -1.25 -18.35
CA GLY A 186 24.53 0.15 -18.67
C GLY A 186 23.53 0.82 -17.75
N GLU A 187 22.81 1.81 -18.27
CA GLU A 187 21.86 2.61 -17.51
C GLU A 187 20.42 2.23 -17.86
N THR A 188 19.57 2.24 -16.85
CA THR A 188 18.12 2.07 -16.99
C THR A 188 17.43 3.35 -16.53
N TRP A 189 16.58 3.91 -17.38
CA TRP A 189 15.81 5.10 -17.12
C TRP A 189 14.31 4.79 -17.13
N VAL A 190 13.58 5.36 -16.20
CA VAL A 190 12.11 5.27 -16.14
C VAL A 190 11.53 6.67 -16.19
N GLU A 191 10.71 6.95 -17.20
CA GLU A 191 9.94 8.19 -17.32
C GLU A 191 8.52 7.96 -16.87
N GLU A 192 8.04 8.79 -15.92
CA GLU A 192 6.70 8.75 -15.39
C GLU A 192 5.80 9.78 -16.09
N PRO A 193 4.58 9.40 -16.55
CA PRO A 193 3.64 10.37 -17.11
C PRO A 193 3.12 11.35 -16.04
N VAL A 194 3.00 10.88 -14.80
CA VAL A 194 2.68 11.64 -13.59
C VAL A 194 3.53 11.08 -12.46
N PRO A 195 4.11 11.89 -11.57
CA PRO A 195 4.88 11.41 -10.44
C PRO A 195 4.10 10.41 -9.59
N THR A 196 4.73 9.29 -9.26
CA THR A 196 4.21 8.28 -8.34
C THR A 196 5.00 8.27 -7.04
N ARG A 197 4.60 7.40 -6.10
CA ARG A 197 5.33 7.19 -4.84
C ARG A 197 6.81 6.92 -5.11
N ASP A 198 7.69 7.58 -4.36
CA ASP A 198 9.15 7.56 -4.56
C ASP A 198 9.91 6.71 -3.53
N HIS A 199 9.20 5.87 -2.77
CA HIS A 199 9.81 4.99 -1.77
C HIS A 199 10.92 4.07 -2.33
N SER A 200 10.89 3.72 -3.64
CA SER A 200 11.96 2.91 -4.23
C SER A 200 13.24 3.70 -4.44
N GLU A 201 13.11 4.94 -4.85
CA GLU A 201 14.24 5.86 -5.03
C GLU A 201 14.89 6.17 -3.68
N ILE A 202 14.07 6.43 -2.67
CA ILE A 202 14.52 6.69 -1.30
C ILE A 202 15.20 5.44 -0.75
N ALA A 203 14.55 4.27 -0.85
CA ALA A 203 15.10 3.01 -0.37
C ALA A 203 16.42 2.65 -1.06
N LEU A 204 16.51 2.76 -2.40
CA LEU A 204 17.74 2.49 -3.14
C LEU A 204 18.89 3.37 -2.66
N ARG A 205 18.65 4.68 -2.44
CA ARG A 205 19.67 5.58 -1.88
C ARG A 205 20.05 5.21 -0.46
N ALA A 206 19.08 4.85 0.38
CA ALA A 206 19.35 4.41 1.75
C ALA A 206 20.27 3.18 1.79
N PHE A 207 20.09 2.25 0.85
CA PHE A 207 20.95 1.07 0.68
C PHE A 207 22.25 1.36 -0.09
N GLY A 208 22.54 2.62 -0.42
CA GLY A 208 23.78 3.07 -1.03
C GLY A 208 23.83 3.07 -2.54
N ALA A 209 22.71 2.88 -3.23
CA ALA A 209 22.67 3.03 -4.67
C ALA A 209 22.66 4.50 -5.10
N GLU A 210 23.37 4.78 -6.17
CA GLU A 210 23.35 6.09 -6.83
C GLU A 210 22.25 6.13 -7.88
N LEU A 211 21.40 7.15 -7.81
CA LEU A 211 20.33 7.39 -8.75
C LEU A 211 20.49 8.76 -9.41
N SER A 212 20.31 8.79 -10.71
CA SER A 212 20.21 10.01 -11.51
C SER A 212 18.76 10.47 -11.62
N ARG A 213 18.53 11.77 -11.68
CA ARG A 213 17.20 12.35 -11.91
C ARG A 213 17.26 13.43 -12.96
N ASP A 214 16.36 13.35 -13.94
CA ASP A 214 16.13 14.37 -14.94
C ASP A 214 14.61 14.61 -15.06
N ARG A 215 14.12 15.70 -14.46
CA ARG A 215 12.69 16.05 -14.38
C ARG A 215 11.85 14.91 -13.80
N ASN A 216 11.02 14.27 -14.66
CA ASN A 216 10.16 13.14 -14.32
C ASN A 216 10.79 11.77 -14.65
N ARG A 217 12.11 11.75 -14.93
CA ARG A 217 12.87 10.53 -15.22
C ARG A 217 13.78 10.19 -14.07
N ILE A 218 13.83 8.92 -13.73
CA ILE A 218 14.73 8.35 -12.73
C ILE A 218 15.62 7.32 -13.41
N GLY A 219 16.93 7.47 -13.24
CA GLY A 219 17.94 6.60 -13.81
C GLY A 219 18.70 5.81 -12.75
N ILE A 220 19.07 4.59 -13.07
CA ILE A 220 19.95 3.75 -12.27
C ILE A 220 20.96 3.07 -13.18
N ARG A 221 22.23 3.04 -12.74
CA ARG A 221 23.30 2.29 -13.39
C ARG A 221 23.38 0.90 -12.76
N GLY A 222 23.55 -0.12 -13.59
CA GLY A 222 23.70 -1.48 -13.09
C GLY A 222 25.08 -1.77 -12.49
N GLY A 223 25.19 -2.91 -11.80
CA GLY A 223 26.42 -3.37 -11.17
C GLY A 223 26.75 -2.71 -9.82
N GLN A 224 25.84 -1.92 -9.26
CA GLN A 224 26.05 -1.28 -7.96
C GLN A 224 25.89 -2.30 -6.81
N GLN A 225 26.68 -2.09 -5.76
CA GLN A 225 26.63 -2.92 -4.56
C GLN A 225 25.84 -2.21 -3.45
N LEU A 226 24.78 -2.88 -3.00
CA LEU A 226 23.99 -2.41 -1.88
C LEU A 226 24.60 -2.82 -0.54
N ARG A 227 24.33 -2.04 0.50
CA ARG A 227 24.77 -2.28 1.89
C ARG A 227 23.56 -2.36 2.80
N GLY A 228 23.62 -3.28 3.76
CA GLY A 228 22.61 -3.39 4.82
C GLY A 228 22.47 -2.11 5.62
N ILE A 229 21.28 -1.88 6.13
CA ILE A 229 20.92 -0.70 6.93
C ILE A 229 20.29 -1.11 8.26
N ASP A 230 20.37 -0.22 9.24
CA ASP A 230 19.62 -0.30 10.49
C ASP A 230 18.56 0.82 10.45
N ALA A 231 17.31 0.45 10.24
CA ALA A 231 16.24 1.42 9.95
C ALA A 231 14.96 1.13 10.73
N SER A 232 14.26 2.19 11.12
CA SER A 232 12.88 2.12 11.62
C SER A 232 11.92 2.51 10.49
N VAL A 233 10.96 1.63 10.19
CA VAL A 233 9.94 1.90 9.18
C VAL A 233 8.88 2.83 9.79
N PRO A 234 8.61 4.01 9.20
CA PRO A 234 7.55 4.89 9.70
C PRO A 234 6.18 4.23 9.55
N GLY A 235 5.22 4.61 10.41
CA GLY A 235 3.86 4.11 10.38
C GLY A 235 3.19 4.36 9.02
N ASP A 236 2.32 3.45 8.59
CA ASP A 236 1.67 3.51 7.29
C ASP A 236 0.63 4.62 7.20
N MET A 237 0.81 5.59 6.30
CA MET A 237 -0.15 6.67 6.06
C MET A 237 -1.52 6.15 5.56
N SER A 238 -1.56 5.07 4.78
CA SER A 238 -2.82 4.45 4.38
C SER A 238 -3.57 3.83 5.56
N SER A 239 -2.84 3.28 6.53
CA SER A 239 -3.44 2.81 7.79
C SER A 239 -3.90 3.99 8.65
N ALA A 240 -3.12 5.07 8.70
CA ALA A 240 -3.49 6.32 9.38
C ALA A 240 -4.78 6.92 8.80
N ALA A 241 -4.99 6.81 7.50
CA ALA A 241 -6.14 7.37 6.80
C ALA A 241 -7.47 6.95 7.42
N PHE A 242 -7.61 5.69 7.84
CA PHE A 242 -8.84 5.20 8.47
C PHE A 242 -9.12 5.93 9.79
N PHE A 243 -8.11 6.11 10.61
CA PHE A 243 -8.24 6.77 11.91
C PHE A 243 -8.40 8.30 11.78
N LEU A 244 -7.70 8.91 10.81
CA LEU A 244 -7.85 10.33 10.51
C LEU A 244 -9.27 10.62 10.00
N CYS A 245 -9.79 9.79 9.10
CA CYS A 245 -11.16 9.89 8.61
C CYS A 245 -12.17 9.64 9.73
N ALA A 246 -11.96 8.64 10.58
CA ALA A 246 -12.81 8.37 11.73
C ALA A 246 -12.86 9.57 12.69
N ALA A 247 -11.70 10.13 13.04
CA ALA A 247 -11.63 11.29 13.93
C ALA A 247 -12.26 12.55 13.32
N ALA A 248 -12.16 12.73 11.99
CA ALA A 248 -12.78 13.86 11.30
C ALA A 248 -14.32 13.85 11.35
N LEU A 249 -14.95 12.71 11.62
CA LEU A 249 -16.41 12.58 11.71
C LEU A 249 -17.00 13.19 12.98
N PHE A 250 -16.21 13.38 14.04
CA PHE A 250 -16.74 13.80 15.36
C PHE A 250 -16.06 15.08 15.83
N PRO A 251 -16.83 16.16 16.07
CA PRO A 251 -16.25 17.47 16.40
C PRO A 251 -15.40 17.53 17.68
N GLN A 252 -15.58 16.58 18.59
CA GLN A 252 -14.84 16.52 19.86
C GLN A 252 -13.69 15.51 19.85
N SER A 253 -13.40 14.89 18.71
CA SER A 253 -12.28 13.96 18.59
C SER A 253 -10.93 14.64 18.86
N ASN A 254 -10.03 13.87 19.45
CA ASN A 254 -8.65 14.28 19.68
C ASN A 254 -7.74 13.07 19.51
N LEU A 255 -7.25 12.90 18.27
CA LEU A 255 -6.44 11.77 17.88
C LEU A 255 -5.01 12.20 17.59
N VAL A 256 -4.06 11.51 18.19
CA VAL A 256 -2.63 11.63 17.89
C VAL A 256 -2.16 10.34 17.21
N ILE A 257 -1.45 10.45 16.10
CA ILE A 257 -0.78 9.33 15.42
C ILE A 257 0.71 9.59 15.44
N ASP A 258 1.44 8.68 16.07
CA ASP A 258 2.88 8.84 16.27
C ASP A 258 3.69 8.15 15.17
N GLU A 259 4.82 8.76 14.81
CA GLU A 259 5.81 8.27 13.84
C GLU A 259 5.24 7.80 12.51
N VAL A 260 4.18 8.44 11.99
CA VAL A 260 3.58 8.12 10.70
C VAL A 260 4.38 8.70 9.54
N SER A 261 4.40 8.00 8.39
CA SER A 261 5.06 8.50 7.17
C SER A 261 4.44 9.82 6.71
N LEU A 262 5.29 10.82 6.54
CA LEU A 262 4.96 12.14 6.00
C LEU A 262 5.57 12.34 4.60
N ASN A 263 5.88 11.27 3.89
CA ASN A 263 6.34 11.35 2.52
C ASN A 263 5.35 12.18 1.69
N PRO A 264 5.78 13.26 0.98
CA PRO A 264 4.89 14.14 0.23
C PRO A 264 4.01 13.41 -0.79
N THR A 265 4.50 12.31 -1.36
CA THR A 265 3.73 11.49 -2.32
C THR A 265 2.62 10.67 -1.65
N ARG A 266 2.57 10.65 -0.31
CA ARG A 266 1.60 9.90 0.51
C ARG A 266 0.73 10.82 1.37
N ALA A 267 1.22 12.01 1.70
CA ALA A 267 0.57 12.93 2.63
C ALA A 267 -0.56 13.77 2.00
N VAL A 268 -0.88 13.56 0.71
CA VAL A 268 -1.97 14.27 -0.01
C VAL A 268 -3.32 14.17 0.70
N LEU A 269 -3.55 13.08 1.46
CA LEU A 269 -4.74 12.95 2.30
C LEU A 269 -4.90 14.12 3.29
N LEU A 270 -3.80 14.60 3.85
CA LEU A 270 -3.82 15.71 4.82
C LEU A 270 -4.32 17.00 4.17
N ASP A 271 -3.94 17.26 2.92
CA ASP A 271 -4.39 18.41 2.15
C ASP A 271 -5.89 18.30 1.82
N VAL A 272 -6.36 17.09 1.46
CA VAL A 272 -7.78 16.86 1.19
C VAL A 272 -8.60 17.02 2.47
N LEU A 273 -8.18 16.45 3.60
CA LEU A 273 -8.85 16.64 4.88
C LEU A 273 -8.85 18.12 5.31
N ALA A 274 -7.76 18.85 5.04
CA ALA A 274 -7.68 20.27 5.30
C ALA A 274 -8.70 21.07 4.45
N SER A 275 -8.85 20.74 3.17
CA SER A 275 -9.87 21.36 2.31
C SER A 275 -11.29 21.07 2.80
N MET A 276 -11.50 19.91 3.44
CA MET A 276 -12.76 19.52 4.06
C MET A 276 -12.97 20.18 5.45
N GLY A 277 -11.99 20.94 5.93
CA GLY A 277 -12.07 21.73 7.17
C GLY A 277 -11.36 21.11 8.38
N ALA A 278 -10.87 19.88 8.29
CA ALA A 278 -10.06 19.28 9.34
C ALA A 278 -8.67 19.93 9.38
N ARG A 279 -8.12 20.14 10.57
CA ARG A 279 -6.77 20.65 10.74
C ARG A 279 -5.86 19.57 11.29
N THR A 280 -4.75 19.34 10.63
CA THR A 280 -3.72 18.43 11.12
C THR A 280 -2.52 19.22 11.59
N ALA A 281 -2.23 19.17 12.89
CA ALA A 281 -1.01 19.72 13.46
C ALA A 281 0.11 18.67 13.38
N VAL A 282 1.23 19.05 12.80
CA VAL A 282 2.45 18.23 12.82
C VAL A 282 3.22 18.62 14.08
N LEU A 283 3.29 17.73 15.06
CA LEU A 283 3.92 17.99 16.36
C LEU A 283 5.44 17.72 16.33
N ARG A 284 5.87 16.79 15.49
CA ARG A 284 7.27 16.38 15.32
C ARG A 284 7.49 15.94 13.89
N VAL A 285 8.64 16.22 13.34
CA VAL A 285 9.11 15.69 12.04
C VAL A 285 10.53 15.22 12.20
N GLU A 286 10.82 14.05 11.66
CA GLU A 286 12.17 13.50 11.55
C GLU A 286 12.38 12.93 10.17
N GLU A 287 13.60 13.03 9.68
CA GLU A 287 14.02 12.32 8.48
C GLU A 287 14.87 11.12 8.89
N ARG A 288 14.52 9.93 8.39
CA ARG A 288 15.25 8.69 8.62
C ARG A 288 15.48 7.99 7.30
N HIS A 289 16.73 7.86 6.89
CA HIS A 289 17.09 7.25 5.61
C HIS A 289 16.38 7.87 4.39
N GLY A 290 16.11 9.18 4.43
CA GLY A 290 15.40 9.92 3.38
C GLY A 290 13.88 9.85 3.46
N GLU A 291 13.29 9.01 4.32
CA GLU A 291 11.85 9.00 4.59
C GLU A 291 11.51 9.98 5.73
N LEU A 292 10.50 10.80 5.49
CA LEU A 292 9.97 11.70 6.52
C LEU A 292 8.97 10.94 7.39
N ALA A 293 9.17 11.02 8.71
CA ALA A 293 8.24 10.52 9.72
C ALA A 293 7.82 11.65 10.65
N GLY A 294 6.60 11.61 11.18
CA GLY A 294 6.17 12.64 12.11
C GLY A 294 5.02 12.21 13.00
N THR A 295 4.79 13.00 14.04
CA THR A 295 3.64 12.87 14.92
C THR A 295 2.55 13.84 14.50
N LEU A 296 1.37 13.32 14.17
CA LEU A 296 0.21 14.09 13.74
C LEU A 296 -0.84 14.16 14.83
N ARG A 297 -1.44 15.34 14.98
CA ARG A 297 -2.67 15.53 15.77
C ARG A 297 -3.77 16.05 14.88
N LEU A 298 -4.87 15.29 14.75
CA LEU A 298 -6.05 15.77 14.03
C LEU A 298 -6.92 16.62 14.94
N GLN A 299 -7.33 17.78 14.43
CA GLN A 299 -8.36 18.65 14.98
C GLN A 299 -9.55 18.62 14.03
N PRO A 300 -10.66 17.98 14.39
CA PRO A 300 -11.83 17.87 13.53
C PRO A 300 -12.50 19.22 13.33
N PRO A 301 -13.21 19.45 12.22
CA PRO A 301 -14.05 20.62 12.04
C PRO A 301 -15.38 20.48 12.79
N ALA A 302 -16.05 21.58 13.06
CA ALA A 302 -17.43 21.54 13.55
C ALA A 302 -18.38 20.90 12.52
N VAL A 303 -18.13 21.13 11.23
CA VAL A 303 -18.85 20.53 10.10
C VAL A 303 -17.82 20.09 9.06
N LEU A 304 -17.83 18.81 8.74
CA LEU A 304 -16.97 18.24 7.71
C LEU A 304 -17.54 18.58 6.33
N ARG A 305 -16.79 19.35 5.55
CA ARG A 305 -17.14 19.67 4.16
C ARG A 305 -16.87 18.49 3.23
N GLY A 306 -17.47 18.48 2.09
CA GLY A 306 -17.15 17.56 1.01
C GLY A 306 -16.30 18.22 -0.07
N GLY A 307 -16.28 17.64 -1.25
CA GLY A 307 -15.57 18.18 -2.38
C GLY A 307 -15.38 17.20 -3.55
N VAL A 308 -14.52 17.57 -4.47
CA VAL A 308 -14.16 16.76 -5.63
C VAL A 308 -12.72 16.27 -5.46
N ILE A 309 -12.51 14.98 -5.65
CA ILE A 309 -11.19 14.34 -5.70
C ILE A 309 -11.01 13.83 -7.14
N ALA A 310 -10.07 14.40 -7.88
CA ALA A 310 -9.90 14.12 -9.30
C ALA A 310 -8.42 14.23 -9.74
N GLY A 311 -8.10 13.71 -10.92
CA GLY A 311 -6.80 13.83 -11.55
C GLY A 311 -5.66 13.30 -10.69
N ALA A 312 -4.64 14.15 -10.47
CA ALA A 312 -3.46 13.78 -9.67
C ALA A 312 -3.79 13.41 -8.22
N GLN A 313 -4.83 14.01 -7.62
CA GLN A 313 -5.27 13.66 -6.27
C GLN A 313 -5.84 12.24 -6.22
N SER A 314 -6.66 11.85 -7.20
CA SER A 314 -7.18 10.47 -7.29
C SER A 314 -6.07 9.45 -7.44
N ALA A 315 -5.06 9.74 -8.25
CA ALA A 315 -3.91 8.87 -8.41
C ALA A 315 -3.07 8.74 -7.13
N ALA A 316 -2.85 9.85 -6.41
CA ALA A 316 -2.11 9.87 -5.16
C ALA A 316 -2.85 9.16 -4.02
N LEU A 317 -4.18 9.32 -3.96
CA LEU A 317 -5.07 8.78 -2.93
C LEU A 317 -5.73 7.45 -3.33
N ILE A 318 -5.29 6.79 -4.38
CA ILE A 318 -5.97 5.61 -4.95
C ILE A 318 -6.28 4.53 -3.90
N ASP A 319 -5.46 4.44 -2.88
CA ASP A 319 -5.62 3.48 -1.80
C ASP A 319 -6.49 4.01 -0.64
N GLU A 320 -6.66 5.31 -0.50
CA GLU A 320 -7.46 6.00 0.51
C GLU A 320 -8.88 6.35 0.02
N LEU A 321 -9.12 6.32 -1.31
CA LEU A 321 -10.43 6.64 -1.89
C LEU A 321 -11.59 5.81 -1.30
N PRO A 322 -11.45 4.52 -0.95
CA PRO A 322 -12.53 3.77 -0.33
C PRO A 322 -12.99 4.36 1.01
N VAL A 323 -12.09 4.77 1.89
CA VAL A 323 -12.48 5.38 3.17
C VAL A 323 -13.02 6.79 2.98
N MET A 324 -12.48 7.56 2.02
CA MET A 324 -13.03 8.88 1.68
C MET A 324 -14.47 8.77 1.16
N ALA A 325 -14.75 7.78 0.32
CA ALA A 325 -16.10 7.48 -0.14
C ALA A 325 -17.02 7.03 1.01
N ALA A 326 -16.52 6.19 1.92
CA ALA A 326 -17.30 5.68 3.05
C ALA A 326 -17.71 6.79 4.04
N ILE A 327 -16.93 7.86 4.18
CA ILE A 327 -17.28 9.02 5.05
C ILE A 327 -18.07 10.09 4.30
N ALA A 328 -18.18 10.04 2.97
CA ALA A 328 -18.85 11.06 2.16
C ALA A 328 -20.30 11.39 2.58
N PRO A 329 -21.15 10.41 2.98
CA PRO A 329 -22.52 10.67 3.42
C PRO A 329 -22.61 11.64 4.60
N TYR A 330 -21.59 11.68 5.45
CA TYR A 330 -21.52 12.51 6.66
C TYR A 330 -21.02 13.92 6.41
N THR A 331 -20.53 14.19 5.20
CA THR A 331 -20.04 15.53 4.81
C THR A 331 -21.19 16.44 4.42
N GLU A 332 -20.92 17.75 4.36
CA GLU A 332 -21.95 18.73 4.03
C GLU A 332 -22.36 18.68 2.55
N GLN A 333 -21.39 18.61 1.63
CA GLN A 333 -21.62 18.63 0.18
C GLN A 333 -21.59 17.25 -0.47
N GLY A 334 -21.09 16.22 0.24
CA GLY A 334 -20.76 14.95 -0.36
C GLY A 334 -19.36 14.93 -0.97
N ILE A 335 -18.99 13.80 -1.55
CA ILE A 335 -17.69 13.64 -2.23
C ILE A 335 -17.94 13.09 -3.63
N GLU A 336 -17.33 13.73 -4.61
CA GLU A 336 -17.25 13.23 -5.98
C GLU A 336 -15.82 12.75 -6.24
N ILE A 337 -15.69 11.48 -6.68
CA ILE A 337 -14.42 10.85 -7.06
C ILE A 337 -14.44 10.65 -8.57
N ARG A 338 -13.39 11.12 -9.25
CA ARG A 338 -13.19 10.98 -10.70
C ARG A 338 -11.78 10.44 -10.98
N ASP A 339 -11.52 10.02 -12.20
CA ASP A 339 -10.19 9.58 -12.69
C ASP A 339 -9.60 8.42 -11.85
N ALA A 340 -10.46 7.58 -11.28
CA ALA A 340 -10.10 6.50 -10.36
C ALA A 340 -10.36 5.09 -10.94
N ARG A 341 -10.36 4.94 -12.27
CA ARG A 341 -10.64 3.66 -12.97
C ARG A 341 -9.76 2.51 -12.48
N GLU A 342 -8.54 2.82 -11.98
CA GLU A 342 -7.61 1.82 -11.44
C GLU A 342 -8.20 1.08 -10.22
N LEU A 343 -9.19 1.64 -9.51
CA LEU A 343 -9.89 0.98 -8.41
C LEU A 343 -10.65 -0.29 -8.85
N ARG A 344 -11.04 -0.38 -10.13
CA ARG A 344 -11.78 -1.54 -10.64
C ARG A 344 -10.95 -2.81 -10.81
N VAL A 345 -9.61 -2.68 -10.83
CA VAL A 345 -8.66 -3.79 -11.04
C VAL A 345 -7.75 -4.04 -9.83
N LYS A 346 -8.19 -3.60 -8.65
CA LYS A 346 -7.50 -3.84 -7.37
C LYS A 346 -7.85 -5.23 -6.81
N GLU A 347 -7.81 -5.40 -5.50
CA GLU A 347 -8.18 -6.63 -4.76
C GLU A 347 -9.62 -7.05 -5.05
N SER A 348 -10.50 -6.08 -5.20
CA SER A 348 -11.86 -6.15 -5.68
C SER A 348 -12.12 -5.03 -6.71
N ASP A 349 -13.27 -5.01 -7.36
CA ASP A 349 -13.79 -3.79 -7.98
C ASP A 349 -14.24 -2.85 -6.86
N ARG A 350 -13.32 -1.99 -6.38
CA ARG A 350 -13.57 -1.11 -5.23
C ARG A 350 -14.66 -0.09 -5.49
N ILE A 351 -14.86 0.33 -6.74
CA ILE A 351 -15.96 1.26 -7.08
C ILE A 351 -17.30 0.55 -6.87
N ALA A 352 -17.46 -0.64 -7.45
CA ALA A 352 -18.69 -1.42 -7.29
C ALA A 352 -18.91 -1.85 -5.82
N ALA A 353 -17.85 -2.29 -5.14
CA ALA A 353 -17.92 -2.71 -3.73
C ALA A 353 -18.35 -1.58 -2.80
N VAL A 354 -17.78 -0.39 -2.94
CA VAL A 354 -18.15 0.79 -2.15
C VAL A 354 -19.60 1.19 -2.45
N ALA A 355 -19.98 1.26 -3.72
CA ALA A 355 -21.34 1.63 -4.12
C ALA A 355 -22.38 0.65 -3.58
N ALA A 356 -22.13 -0.66 -3.68
CA ALA A 356 -23.03 -1.69 -3.19
C ALA A 356 -23.21 -1.60 -1.66
N ASN A 357 -22.13 -1.47 -0.91
CA ASN A 357 -22.16 -1.38 0.54
C ASN A 357 -22.82 -0.08 1.04
N LEU A 358 -22.57 1.05 0.39
CA LEU A 358 -23.26 2.31 0.72
C LEU A 358 -24.76 2.19 0.49
N ARG A 359 -25.20 1.59 -0.62
CA ARG A 359 -26.62 1.34 -0.89
C ARG A 359 -27.25 0.40 0.12
N ALA A 360 -26.53 -0.65 0.57
CA ALA A 360 -26.98 -1.56 1.60
C ALA A 360 -27.25 -0.84 2.94
N LEU A 361 -26.48 0.21 3.24
CA LEU A 361 -26.69 1.08 4.39
C LEU A 361 -27.67 2.23 4.15
N GLY A 362 -28.39 2.22 3.04
CA GLY A 362 -29.44 3.20 2.70
C GLY A 362 -28.91 4.52 2.14
N VAL A 363 -27.67 4.58 1.70
CA VAL A 363 -27.03 5.76 1.12
C VAL A 363 -27.24 5.78 -0.40
N THR A 364 -27.61 6.95 -0.93
CA THR A 364 -27.64 7.19 -2.37
C THR A 364 -26.22 7.38 -2.88
N VAL A 365 -25.88 6.66 -3.93
CA VAL A 365 -24.58 6.77 -4.62
C VAL A 365 -24.77 6.57 -6.11
N GLU A 366 -24.20 7.46 -6.90
CA GLU A 366 -24.08 7.34 -8.35
C GLU A 366 -22.73 6.69 -8.66
N GLU A 367 -22.78 5.46 -9.14
CA GLU A 367 -21.59 4.74 -9.59
C GLU A 367 -21.26 5.15 -11.03
N ARG A 368 -19.97 5.41 -11.30
CA ARG A 368 -19.47 5.78 -12.64
C ARG A 368 -18.37 4.81 -13.07
N GLU A 369 -18.00 4.82 -14.33
CA GLU A 369 -16.96 3.94 -14.87
C GLU A 369 -15.61 4.14 -14.17
N ASP A 370 -15.24 5.38 -13.88
CA ASP A 370 -13.96 5.79 -13.32
C ASP A 370 -14.05 6.46 -11.94
N GLY A 371 -15.21 6.27 -11.24
CA GLY A 371 -15.40 6.90 -9.95
C GLY A 371 -16.81 6.79 -9.41
N MET A 372 -17.22 7.76 -8.60
CA MET A 372 -18.55 7.80 -8.00
C MET A 372 -18.88 9.20 -7.47
N LEU A 373 -20.19 9.49 -7.38
CA LEU A 373 -20.71 10.68 -6.68
C LEU A 373 -21.55 10.21 -5.50
N ILE A 374 -21.22 10.68 -4.32
CA ILE A 374 -21.92 10.38 -3.08
C ILE A 374 -22.38 11.72 -2.49
N PRO A 375 -23.70 12.05 -2.55
CA PRO A 375 -24.23 13.25 -1.91
C PRO A 375 -23.98 13.27 -0.41
N GLY A 376 -23.81 14.44 0.17
CA GLY A 376 -23.66 14.63 1.60
C GLY A 376 -24.97 14.66 2.38
N ARG A 377 -24.88 14.86 3.71
CA ARG A 377 -26.01 14.99 4.63
C ARG A 377 -27.01 13.82 4.54
N GLN A 378 -26.49 12.61 4.33
CA GLN A 378 -27.29 11.39 4.29
C GLN A 378 -27.24 10.65 5.60
N ARG A 379 -28.33 9.96 5.93
CA ARG A 379 -28.35 9.00 7.04
C ARG A 379 -27.75 7.69 6.58
N VAL A 380 -26.79 7.21 7.34
CA VAL A 380 -26.24 5.88 7.18
C VAL A 380 -26.93 4.98 8.19
N ARG A 381 -27.69 4.02 7.71
CA ARG A 381 -28.46 3.08 8.55
C ARG A 381 -27.52 1.99 9.06
N GLY A 382 -27.95 1.31 10.15
CA GLY A 382 -27.37 0.01 10.46
C GLY A 382 -27.70 -1.02 9.38
N GLY A 383 -26.95 -2.11 9.36
CA GLY A 383 -27.15 -3.16 8.34
C GLY A 383 -25.97 -4.09 8.20
N GLU A 384 -25.85 -4.70 7.05
CA GLU A 384 -24.79 -5.63 6.70
C GLU A 384 -24.04 -5.14 5.48
N VAL A 385 -22.71 -5.29 5.51
CA VAL A 385 -21.80 -4.97 4.42
C VAL A 385 -20.83 -6.11 4.20
N ASP A 386 -20.33 -6.26 2.98
CA ASP A 386 -19.39 -7.30 2.61
C ASP A 386 -18.06 -6.68 2.17
N SER A 387 -16.96 -7.14 2.75
CA SER A 387 -15.62 -6.72 2.34
C SER A 387 -15.22 -7.25 0.96
N LEU A 388 -15.88 -8.29 0.47
CA LEU A 388 -15.50 -9.02 -0.75
C LEU A 388 -14.03 -9.50 -0.72
N GLY A 389 -13.50 -9.78 0.49
CA GLY A 389 -12.11 -10.15 0.69
C GLY A 389 -11.10 -8.99 0.54
N ASP A 390 -11.59 -7.76 0.42
CA ASP A 390 -10.75 -6.57 0.31
C ASP A 390 -10.61 -5.86 1.66
N HIS A 391 -9.37 -5.82 2.16
CA HIS A 391 -9.04 -5.21 3.45
C HIS A 391 -9.42 -3.73 3.55
N ARG A 392 -9.34 -2.98 2.43
CA ARG A 392 -9.69 -1.56 2.43
C ARG A 392 -11.19 -1.34 2.51
N ILE A 393 -11.98 -2.22 1.93
CA ILE A 393 -13.43 -2.19 2.05
C ILE A 393 -13.84 -2.53 3.49
N ALA A 394 -13.28 -3.60 4.08
CA ALA A 394 -13.54 -3.95 5.48
C ALA A 394 -13.28 -2.78 6.44
N MET A 395 -12.09 -2.17 6.33
CA MET A 395 -11.68 -1.06 7.21
C MET A 395 -12.46 0.24 6.94
N ALA A 396 -12.75 0.56 5.67
CA ALA A 396 -13.49 1.77 5.30
C ALA A 396 -14.93 1.74 5.86
N PHE A 397 -15.61 0.60 5.75
CA PHE A 397 -16.96 0.47 6.27
C PHE A 397 -17.00 0.32 7.80
N SER A 398 -15.90 -0.14 8.43
CA SER A 398 -15.73 -0.04 9.88
C SER A 398 -15.71 1.42 10.35
N VAL A 399 -15.05 2.30 9.58
CA VAL A 399 -15.04 3.75 9.87
C VAL A 399 -16.43 4.35 9.66
N ALA A 400 -17.10 4.06 8.55
CA ALA A 400 -18.46 4.55 8.31
C ALA A 400 -19.43 4.13 9.41
N ALA A 401 -19.32 2.90 9.89
CA ALA A 401 -20.16 2.32 10.94
C ALA A 401 -20.08 3.09 12.27
N LEU A 402 -18.96 3.76 12.57
CA LEU A 402 -18.79 4.52 13.83
C LEU A 402 -19.83 5.63 14.01
N ARG A 403 -20.37 6.17 12.90
CA ARG A 403 -21.38 7.24 12.93
C ARG A 403 -22.72 6.83 12.30
N ALA A 404 -22.93 5.53 12.07
CA ALA A 404 -24.22 5.03 11.59
C ALA A 404 -25.31 5.18 12.66
N ASP A 405 -26.58 5.05 12.26
CA ASP A 405 -27.72 5.14 13.21
C ASP A 405 -27.88 3.91 14.11
N ALA A 406 -27.33 2.78 13.69
CA ALA A 406 -27.35 1.51 14.41
C ALA A 406 -26.12 0.65 14.01
N GLU A 407 -26.00 -0.53 14.61
CA GLU A 407 -24.91 -1.46 14.36
C GLU A 407 -24.78 -1.85 12.90
N VAL A 408 -23.54 -1.97 12.43
CA VAL A 408 -23.18 -2.47 11.11
C VAL A 408 -22.38 -3.77 11.27
N ARG A 409 -22.78 -4.80 10.56
CA ARG A 409 -22.09 -6.09 10.47
C ARG A 409 -21.22 -6.12 9.23
N ILE A 410 -19.95 -6.38 9.42
CA ILE A 410 -18.95 -6.41 8.35
C ILE A 410 -18.53 -7.85 8.11
N HIS A 411 -18.98 -8.41 7.00
CA HIS A 411 -18.61 -9.75 6.57
C HIS A 411 -17.23 -9.76 5.92
N GLY A 412 -16.45 -10.82 6.15
CA GLY A 412 -15.08 -10.94 5.66
C GLY A 412 -14.11 -9.95 6.31
N ALA A 413 -14.37 -9.53 7.54
CA ALA A 413 -13.58 -8.54 8.28
C ALA A 413 -12.13 -8.98 8.51
N ASP A 414 -11.84 -10.28 8.51
CA ASP A 414 -10.52 -10.88 8.61
C ASP A 414 -9.60 -10.50 7.43
N SER A 415 -10.15 -10.04 6.31
CA SER A 415 -9.38 -9.46 5.20
C SER A 415 -8.49 -8.29 5.65
N ALA A 416 -8.82 -7.58 6.72
CA ALA A 416 -7.97 -6.54 7.30
C ALA A 416 -6.54 -7.03 7.57
N ARG A 417 -6.36 -8.32 7.92
CA ARG A 417 -5.05 -8.94 8.17
C ARG A 417 -4.09 -8.90 6.98
N ILE A 418 -4.60 -8.70 5.77
CA ILE A 418 -3.77 -8.60 4.56
C ILE A 418 -2.77 -7.44 4.68
N SER A 419 -3.21 -6.31 5.24
CA SER A 419 -2.35 -5.13 5.38
C SER A 419 -2.23 -4.60 6.82
N TYR A 420 -3.21 -4.86 7.69
CA TYR A 420 -3.25 -4.29 9.03
C TYR A 420 -3.97 -5.22 10.03
N PRO A 421 -3.30 -6.28 10.52
CA PRO A 421 -3.88 -7.24 11.45
C PRO A 421 -4.45 -6.63 12.74
N GLU A 422 -3.82 -5.57 13.25
CA GLU A 422 -4.17 -4.89 14.51
C GLU A 422 -5.30 -3.87 14.36
N PHE A 423 -5.87 -3.69 13.17
CA PHE A 423 -6.82 -2.61 12.87
C PHE A 423 -7.99 -2.55 13.86
N PHE A 424 -8.70 -3.66 14.10
CA PHE A 424 -9.84 -3.68 15.01
C PHE A 424 -9.45 -3.47 16.47
N THR A 425 -8.26 -3.93 16.87
CA THR A 425 -7.71 -3.69 18.20
C THR A 425 -7.43 -2.20 18.39
N HIS A 426 -6.72 -1.57 17.45
CA HIS A 426 -6.44 -0.16 17.51
C HIS A 426 -7.70 0.70 17.38
N LEU A 427 -8.67 0.29 16.56
CA LEU A 427 -9.96 0.98 16.49
C LEU A 427 -10.66 0.97 17.84
N SER A 428 -10.71 -0.18 18.52
CA SER A 428 -11.34 -0.30 19.84
C SER A 428 -10.65 0.52 20.93
N GLN A 429 -9.34 0.81 20.79
CA GLN A 429 -8.58 1.60 21.76
C GLN A 429 -8.87 3.09 21.69
N VAL A 430 -9.31 3.60 20.55
CA VAL A 430 -9.49 5.05 20.33
C VAL A 430 -10.96 5.49 20.22
N VAL A 431 -11.90 4.56 20.14
CA VAL A 431 -13.33 4.91 20.12
C VAL A 431 -13.89 5.07 21.51
N GLU A 432 -14.66 6.15 21.73
CA GLU A 432 -15.39 6.44 22.95
C GLU A 432 -16.89 6.20 22.72
N ARG A 433 -17.50 5.33 23.53
CA ARG A 433 -18.90 4.92 23.43
C ARG A 433 -19.81 5.71 24.37
#